data_40e3d052833f8cb8ec0633f29e139ac3
#
_entry.id   40e3d052833f8cb8ec0633f29e139ac3
#
_cell.length_a   1.000
_cell.length_b   1.000
_cell.length_c   1.000
_cell.angle_alpha   90.00
_cell.angle_beta   90.00
_cell.angle_gamma   90.00
#
_symmetry.space_group_name_H-M   'P 1'
#
loop_
_entity.id
_entity.type
_entity.pdbx_description
1 polymer ?
#
loop_
_entity_poly.entity_id
_entity_poly.type
_entity_poly.pdbx_seq_one_letter_code
_entity_poly.pdbx_strand_id
1 'polypeptide(L)'
;MKMRSHGKSVVVWILLAMLILGLGGFGLRSFSGSAKSVGAVGETKITVDDYARALRQEMQQRSQQLGQAVTMAQMKASGADQRVLGKLIGQAAIGEGARRLGVSVGDKQLQQKIYDIPAFQNASGKFDRETYKFALRQQGYSEQQFEAQLRDDLARSIIQGAVAGGVDAPKPVVDAYTQYVGEKRGFTWAEVTESDLTKAIPDPTDEQLKTYYNDHIDQFTAPETRDITYAWLTPEMLADKVKIDDATLKAEYERRIDEFKQPEKRLVERLVYSDMDAAKAAKAKLDGGATFADLAKDRGLTLDDADLGDVTRDDLGKAADAVFSAENNTVVGPVETDLGPALFKVNGIIDAQETSFADARDELAGDAEAEKARNEIGKMSENLQDRLAGGATLEEMAKETDMELGQIAFTADSTDGIAGYDEFRKAANEATTDAYPELQTLSDGGVFALRLNKIVPPQPKPFDEVKSDVADAWRADQVVQAEEARAKEIVSAVEGGKSLGETGVLTTKVASIGRGGYSDELPPPVVSKVFKTEPGKPAQITASGKVYVFVTDKVIPADMEDADTKLISGQIGKQLSNSLANDLLNFYATAVESEAGLDLDSQTVTAVQSQMQ
;
A
#
# COMPACT_ATOMS: atom_id res chain seq x y z
N MET A 1 49.91 26.97 -64.13
CA MET A 1 49.33 25.70 -63.67
C MET A 1 49.01 25.77 -62.20
N LYS A 2 47.85 26.36 -61.85
CA LYS A 2 47.28 26.45 -60.45
C LYS A 2 45.78 26.65 -60.59
N MET A 3 45.04 25.60 -60.75
CA MET A 3 43.58 25.58 -60.60
C MET A 3 43.15 24.19 -60.12
N ARG A 4 43.17 23.94 -58.84
CA ARG A 4 42.53 22.73 -58.21
C ARG A 4 42.47 22.79 -56.67
N SER A 5 41.96 23.83 -56.11
CA SER A 5 41.73 23.81 -54.64
C SER A 5 40.43 24.48 -54.17
N HIS A 6 39.64 25.10 -55.03
CA HIS A 6 38.43 25.83 -54.62
C HIS A 6 37.14 24.98 -54.69
N GLY A 7 37.13 23.84 -55.41
CA GLY A 7 35.94 23.00 -55.50
C GLY A 7 35.59 22.23 -54.23
N LYS A 8 36.56 21.82 -53.45
CA LYS A 8 36.33 21.07 -52.20
C LYS A 8 35.80 21.95 -51.09
N SER A 9 36.18 23.22 -51.04
CA SER A 9 35.72 24.19 -50.05
C SER A 9 34.25 24.55 -50.26
N VAL A 10 33.81 24.72 -51.51
CA VAL A 10 32.40 25.09 -51.80
C VAL A 10 31.43 23.94 -51.45
N VAL A 11 31.80 22.69 -51.74
CA VAL A 11 30.98 21.52 -51.39
C VAL A 11 30.89 21.36 -49.86
N VAL A 12 32.00 21.57 -49.15
CA VAL A 12 31.99 21.54 -47.68
C VAL A 12 31.12 22.66 -47.11
N TRP A 13 31.16 23.88 -47.68
CA TRP A 13 30.30 24.99 -47.24
C TRP A 13 28.81 24.76 -47.60
N ILE A 14 28.50 24.11 -48.73
CA ILE A 14 27.13 23.74 -49.10
C ILE A 14 26.62 22.62 -48.16
N LEU A 15 27.45 21.61 -47.84
CA LEU A 15 27.08 20.59 -46.86
C LEU A 15 26.93 21.14 -45.45
N LEU A 16 27.78 22.09 -45.03
CA LEU A 16 27.65 22.78 -43.74
C LEU A 16 26.39 23.67 -43.70
N ALA A 17 26.07 24.36 -44.82
CA ALA A 17 24.85 25.13 -44.93
C ALA A 17 23.60 24.24 -44.93
N MET A 18 23.62 23.06 -45.59
CA MET A 18 22.52 22.08 -45.50
C MET A 18 22.41 21.47 -44.09
N LEU A 19 23.54 21.22 -43.40
CA LEU A 19 23.54 20.74 -42.02
C LEU A 19 22.97 21.78 -41.07
N ILE A 20 23.32 23.06 -41.26
CA ILE A 20 22.79 24.19 -40.47
C ILE A 20 21.30 24.40 -40.78
N LEU A 21 20.87 24.27 -42.05
CA LEU A 21 19.46 24.32 -42.42
C LEU A 21 18.67 23.09 -41.94
N GLY A 22 19.29 21.89 -41.90
CA GLY A 22 18.72 20.68 -41.38
C GLY A 22 18.62 20.69 -39.86
N LEU A 23 19.61 21.21 -39.14
CA LEU A 23 19.61 21.37 -37.70
C LEU A 23 18.84 22.60 -37.23
N GLY A 24 18.81 23.68 -38.04
CA GLY A 24 18.02 24.88 -37.73
C GLY A 24 16.54 24.73 -38.04
N GLY A 25 16.13 23.72 -38.83
CA GLY A 25 14.71 23.47 -39.16
C GLY A 25 13.95 22.57 -38.18
N PHE A 26 14.63 21.85 -37.29
CA PHE A 26 14.00 20.93 -36.33
C PHE A 26 14.10 21.37 -34.88
N GLY A 27 14.70 22.52 -34.56
CA GLY A 27 15.03 22.88 -33.17
C GLY A 27 14.41 24.16 -32.60
N LEU A 28 13.61 24.95 -33.31
CA LEU A 28 12.99 26.16 -32.77
C LEU A 28 11.65 26.46 -33.48
N ARG A 29 10.71 25.57 -33.43
CA ARG A 29 9.34 26.03 -33.26
C ARG A 29 9.17 26.33 -31.78
N SER A 30 9.69 27.48 -31.39
CA SER A 30 9.23 28.20 -30.22
C SER A 30 7.70 28.18 -30.23
N PHE A 31 7.10 27.67 -29.19
CA PHE A 31 5.71 27.90 -28.81
C PHE A 31 5.49 29.41 -28.50
N SER A 32 6.01 30.30 -29.31
CA SER A 32 5.82 31.76 -29.20
C SER A 32 4.70 32.27 -30.11
N GLY A 33 3.69 31.43 -30.33
CA GLY A 33 2.49 31.82 -31.08
C GLY A 33 1.35 30.86 -30.81
N SER A 34 0.59 31.09 -29.77
CA SER A 34 -0.84 31.11 -29.65
C SER A 34 -1.55 30.21 -28.63
N ALA A 35 -1.18 28.99 -28.34
CA ALA A 35 -2.02 28.23 -27.42
C ALA A 35 -1.54 28.38 -25.95
N LYS A 36 -2.05 29.40 -25.25
CA LYS A 36 -1.82 29.58 -23.80
C LYS A 36 -2.77 28.73 -22.93
N SER A 37 -3.76 28.07 -23.55
CA SER A 37 -4.77 27.27 -22.86
C SER A 37 -5.09 26.02 -23.65
N VAL A 38 -5.41 24.93 -22.94
CA VAL A 38 -5.93 23.68 -23.49
C VAL A 38 -7.44 23.74 -23.70
N GLY A 39 -8.10 24.75 -23.13
CA GLY A 39 -9.53 25.01 -23.28
C GLY A 39 -10.01 26.12 -22.36
N ALA A 40 -11.31 26.37 -22.38
CA ALA A 40 -11.98 27.33 -21.51
C ALA A 40 -13.43 26.92 -21.27
N VAL A 41 -13.97 27.30 -20.12
CA VAL A 41 -15.41 27.31 -19.84
C VAL A 41 -15.83 28.76 -19.76
N GLY A 42 -16.58 29.22 -20.75
CA GLY A 42 -16.86 30.64 -20.90
C GLY A 42 -15.59 31.49 -21.06
N GLU A 43 -15.32 32.39 -20.12
CA GLU A 43 -14.10 33.21 -20.10
C GLU A 43 -12.99 32.61 -19.22
N THR A 44 -13.30 31.61 -18.39
CA THR A 44 -12.35 30.98 -17.48
C THR A 44 -11.51 29.92 -18.22
N LYS A 45 -10.21 30.21 -18.40
CA LYS A 45 -9.27 29.40 -19.18
C LYS A 45 -8.66 28.31 -18.35
N ILE A 46 -8.42 27.16 -18.99
CA ILE A 46 -7.58 26.06 -18.48
C ILE A 46 -6.24 26.22 -19.17
N THR A 47 -5.22 26.65 -18.43
CA THR A 47 -3.90 26.92 -19.04
C THR A 47 -3.15 25.62 -19.36
N VAL A 48 -2.22 25.69 -20.32
CA VAL A 48 -1.28 24.61 -20.63
C VAL A 48 -0.49 24.19 -19.38
N ASP A 49 -0.07 25.17 -18.58
CA ASP A 49 0.71 24.94 -17.37
C ASP A 49 -0.09 24.21 -16.29
N ASP A 50 -1.38 24.57 -16.11
CA ASP A 50 -2.26 23.91 -15.14
C ASP A 50 -2.49 22.45 -15.53
N TYR A 51 -2.75 22.19 -16.81
CA TYR A 51 -2.94 20.83 -17.29
C TYR A 51 -1.67 19.99 -17.17
N ALA A 52 -0.52 20.54 -17.54
CA ALA A 52 0.76 19.87 -17.41
C ALA A 52 1.11 19.56 -15.94
N ARG A 53 0.84 20.51 -15.02
CA ARG A 53 1.05 20.27 -13.57
C ARG A 53 0.12 19.19 -13.04
N ALA A 54 -1.16 19.25 -13.37
CA ALA A 54 -2.14 18.27 -12.91
C ALA A 54 -1.80 16.84 -13.38
N LEU A 55 -1.35 16.68 -14.64
CA LEU A 55 -0.88 15.40 -15.15
C LEU A 55 0.35 14.88 -14.39
N ARG A 56 1.36 15.73 -14.15
CA ARG A 56 2.56 15.34 -13.38
C ARG A 56 2.21 14.91 -11.96
N GLN A 57 1.33 15.64 -11.28
CA GLN A 57 0.88 15.29 -9.94
C GLN A 57 0.16 13.93 -9.91
N GLU A 58 -0.74 13.69 -10.87
CA GLU A 58 -1.44 12.40 -10.97
C GLU A 58 -0.48 11.25 -11.27
N MET A 59 0.49 11.45 -12.19
CA MET A 59 1.52 10.45 -12.49
C MET A 59 2.38 10.15 -11.23
N GLN A 60 2.82 11.18 -10.51
CA GLN A 60 3.62 11.01 -9.30
C GLN A 60 2.84 10.30 -8.19
N GLN A 61 1.58 10.66 -7.97
CA GLN A 61 0.73 10.02 -6.98
C GLN A 61 0.51 8.53 -7.29
N ARG A 62 0.26 8.19 -8.56
CA ARG A 62 0.13 6.80 -9.00
C ARG A 62 1.44 6.04 -8.91
N SER A 63 2.56 6.68 -9.25
CA SER A 63 3.88 6.07 -9.12
C SER A 63 4.18 5.70 -7.66
N GLN A 64 3.80 6.55 -6.71
CA GLN A 64 3.93 6.25 -5.27
C GLN A 64 3.02 5.09 -4.84
N GLN A 65 1.79 5.02 -5.39
CA GLN A 65 0.84 3.93 -5.06
C GLN A 65 1.26 2.58 -5.64
N LEU A 66 1.87 2.58 -6.83
CA LEU A 66 2.25 1.36 -7.55
C LEU A 66 3.71 0.94 -7.29
N GLY A 67 4.50 1.78 -6.60
CA GLY A 67 5.92 1.53 -6.36
C GLY A 67 6.82 1.58 -7.62
N GLN A 68 6.27 2.05 -8.75
CA GLN A 68 7.00 2.14 -10.04
C GLN A 68 6.61 3.41 -10.80
N ALA A 69 7.50 3.87 -11.68
CA ALA A 69 7.23 5.04 -12.51
C ALA A 69 6.04 4.79 -13.46
N VAL A 70 5.07 5.70 -13.45
CA VAL A 70 3.89 5.63 -14.34
C VAL A 70 4.14 6.50 -15.57
N THR A 71 3.98 5.92 -16.75
CA THR A 71 4.16 6.60 -18.04
C THR A 71 2.87 7.25 -18.55
N MET A 72 2.98 8.22 -19.48
CA MET A 72 1.82 8.83 -20.12
C MET A 72 0.98 7.81 -20.92
N ALA A 73 1.59 6.77 -21.46
CA ALA A 73 0.91 5.68 -22.13
C ALA A 73 -0.01 4.91 -21.16
N GLN A 74 0.46 4.61 -19.97
CA GLN A 74 -0.34 3.97 -18.91
C GLN A 74 -1.45 4.88 -18.40
N MET A 75 -1.21 6.20 -18.30
CA MET A 75 -2.24 7.18 -17.98
C MET A 75 -3.39 7.16 -19.00
N LYS A 76 -3.07 7.12 -20.29
CA LYS A 76 -4.07 7.01 -21.37
C LYS A 76 -4.81 5.69 -21.35
N ALA A 77 -4.10 4.58 -21.22
CA ALA A 77 -4.71 3.24 -21.17
C ALA A 77 -5.71 3.09 -20.02
N SER A 78 -5.45 3.76 -18.88
CA SER A 78 -6.37 3.76 -17.71
C SER A 78 -7.41 4.89 -17.73
N GLY A 79 -7.42 5.76 -18.75
CA GLY A 79 -8.29 6.93 -18.83
C GLY A 79 -8.03 7.99 -17.74
N ALA A 80 -6.85 7.96 -17.13
CA ALA A 80 -6.49 8.89 -16.06
C ALA A 80 -6.28 10.31 -16.58
N ASP A 81 -5.73 10.45 -17.77
CA ASP A 81 -5.57 11.72 -18.48
C ASP A 81 -6.90 12.43 -18.72
N GLN A 82 -7.94 11.69 -19.11
CA GLN A 82 -9.28 12.22 -19.30
C GLN A 82 -9.91 12.64 -17.96
N ARG A 83 -9.69 11.88 -16.89
CA ARG A 83 -10.15 12.25 -15.55
C ARG A 83 -9.50 13.54 -15.05
N VAL A 84 -8.19 13.71 -15.29
CA VAL A 84 -7.47 14.95 -14.96
C VAL A 84 -8.05 16.13 -15.73
N LEU A 85 -8.27 15.98 -17.04
CA LEU A 85 -8.88 17.03 -17.87
C LEU A 85 -10.31 17.38 -17.41
N GLY A 86 -11.14 16.36 -17.15
CA GLY A 86 -12.52 16.55 -16.65
C GLY A 86 -12.54 17.29 -15.31
N LYS A 87 -11.60 16.98 -14.39
CA LYS A 87 -11.45 17.71 -13.13
C LYS A 87 -11.13 19.19 -13.34
N LEU A 88 -10.24 19.51 -14.27
CA LEU A 88 -9.90 20.91 -14.58
C LEU A 88 -11.06 21.65 -15.26
N ILE A 89 -11.83 20.98 -16.13
CA ILE A 89 -13.04 21.53 -16.72
C ILE A 89 -14.07 21.87 -15.62
N GLY A 90 -14.32 20.94 -14.69
CA GLY A 90 -15.21 21.18 -13.56
C GLY A 90 -14.73 22.35 -12.67
N GLN A 91 -13.43 22.46 -12.41
CA GLN A 91 -12.85 23.59 -11.67
C GLN A 91 -13.01 24.90 -12.43
N ALA A 92 -12.80 24.92 -13.75
CA ALA A 92 -13.00 26.08 -14.59
C ALA A 92 -14.49 26.49 -14.63
N ALA A 93 -15.41 25.54 -14.67
CA ALA A 93 -16.84 25.79 -14.60
C ALA A 93 -17.26 26.48 -13.29
N ILE A 94 -16.76 25.95 -12.14
CA ILE A 94 -17.02 26.57 -10.82
C ILE A 94 -16.40 27.98 -10.76
N GLY A 95 -15.18 28.16 -11.30
CA GLY A 95 -14.53 29.47 -11.43
C GLY A 95 -15.33 30.47 -12.30
N GLU A 96 -15.86 29.99 -13.43
CA GLU A 96 -16.73 30.77 -14.30
C GLU A 96 -18.03 31.17 -13.58
N GLY A 97 -18.61 30.27 -12.81
CA GLY A 97 -19.74 30.55 -11.94
C GLY A 97 -19.43 31.66 -10.91
N ALA A 98 -18.26 31.58 -10.26
CA ALA A 98 -17.81 32.64 -9.34
C ALA A 98 -17.66 33.99 -10.05
N ARG A 99 -17.04 34.01 -11.24
CA ARG A 99 -16.84 35.20 -12.05
C ARG A 99 -18.18 35.86 -12.45
N ARG A 100 -19.12 35.04 -12.93
CA ARG A 100 -20.47 35.55 -13.34
C ARG A 100 -21.26 36.11 -12.17
N LEU A 101 -21.11 35.52 -10.98
CA LEU A 101 -21.76 36.02 -9.77
C LEU A 101 -20.99 37.19 -9.11
N GLY A 102 -19.85 37.59 -9.67
CA GLY A 102 -19.02 38.67 -9.11
C GLY A 102 -18.37 38.28 -7.76
N VAL A 103 -18.21 36.99 -7.49
CA VAL A 103 -17.56 36.50 -6.26
C VAL A 103 -16.06 36.66 -6.39
N SER A 104 -15.45 37.41 -5.49
CA SER A 104 -14.02 37.66 -5.44
C SER A 104 -13.57 37.86 -3.99
N VAL A 105 -12.28 37.61 -3.71
CA VAL A 105 -11.67 37.80 -2.39
C VAL A 105 -10.83 39.07 -2.38
N GLY A 106 -11.04 39.91 -1.36
CA GLY A 106 -10.29 41.16 -1.18
C GLY A 106 -8.83 40.90 -0.76
N ASP A 107 -7.96 41.89 -1.00
CA ASP A 107 -6.51 41.78 -0.75
C ASP A 107 -6.15 41.43 0.69
N LYS A 108 -6.91 41.95 1.66
CA LYS A 108 -6.69 41.65 3.08
C LYS A 108 -6.91 40.15 3.40
N GLN A 109 -7.94 39.55 2.83
CA GLN A 109 -8.23 38.11 3.04
C GLN A 109 -7.21 37.25 2.30
N LEU A 110 -6.82 37.65 1.08
CA LEU A 110 -5.75 36.98 0.33
C LEU A 110 -4.43 36.99 1.11
N GLN A 111 -4.03 38.16 1.62
CA GLN A 111 -2.83 38.31 2.43
C GLN A 111 -2.86 37.43 3.69
N GLN A 112 -3.98 37.40 4.40
CA GLN A 112 -4.13 36.54 5.57
C GLN A 112 -3.95 35.07 5.21
N LYS A 113 -4.55 34.61 4.10
CA LYS A 113 -4.38 33.22 3.63
C LYS A 113 -2.94 32.89 3.24
N ILE A 114 -2.22 33.82 2.62
CA ILE A 114 -0.79 33.66 2.33
C ILE A 114 0.03 33.49 3.62
N TYR A 115 -0.30 34.28 4.65
CA TYR A 115 0.39 34.22 5.95
C TYR A 115 0.10 32.93 6.71
N ASP A 116 -1.06 32.33 6.51
CA ASP A 116 -1.50 31.08 7.15
C ASP A 116 -0.86 29.82 6.51
N ILE A 117 -0.19 29.94 5.35
CA ILE A 117 0.45 28.80 4.66
C ILE A 117 1.78 28.45 5.37
N PRO A 118 1.90 27.23 5.98
CA PRO A 118 3.10 26.86 6.74
C PRO A 118 4.40 26.89 5.92
N ALA A 119 4.32 26.56 4.60
CA ALA A 119 5.48 26.59 3.70
C ALA A 119 6.08 28.00 3.49
N PHE A 120 5.40 29.05 3.90
CA PHE A 120 5.82 30.44 3.80
C PHE A 120 6.21 31.05 5.16
N GLN A 121 6.26 30.19 6.19
CA GLN A 121 6.58 30.61 7.55
C GLN A 121 8.03 30.22 7.91
N ASN A 122 8.63 31.00 8.79
CA ASN A 122 9.93 30.68 9.39
C ASN A 122 9.77 29.69 10.56
N ALA A 123 10.88 29.29 11.17
CA ALA A 123 10.92 28.36 12.30
C ALA A 123 10.09 28.82 13.53
N SER A 124 9.74 30.12 13.62
CA SER A 124 8.89 30.66 14.69
C SER A 124 7.39 30.73 14.32
N GLY A 125 6.98 30.12 13.19
CA GLY A 125 5.59 30.08 12.73
C GLY A 125 5.06 31.41 12.18
N LYS A 126 5.95 32.36 11.86
CA LYS A 126 5.58 33.66 11.29
C LYS A 126 5.92 33.70 9.80
N PHE A 127 5.07 34.38 9.01
CA PHE A 127 5.32 34.60 7.60
C PHE A 127 6.71 35.21 7.37
N ASP A 128 7.44 34.64 6.41
CA ASP A 128 8.76 35.11 5.98
C ASP A 128 8.79 35.31 4.47
N ARG A 129 9.12 36.54 4.06
CA ARG A 129 9.05 36.92 2.64
C ARG A 129 10.11 36.22 1.77
N GLU A 130 11.26 35.91 2.33
CA GLU A 130 12.30 35.22 1.55
C GLU A 130 11.97 33.72 1.41
N THR A 131 11.45 33.10 2.46
CA THR A 131 10.89 31.74 2.40
C THR A 131 9.75 31.65 1.39
N TYR A 132 8.83 32.62 1.38
CA TYR A 132 7.75 32.71 0.40
C TYR A 132 8.27 32.76 -1.04
N LYS A 133 9.18 33.69 -1.35
CA LYS A 133 9.79 33.82 -2.67
C LYS A 133 10.56 32.57 -3.09
N PHE A 134 11.26 31.96 -2.15
CA PHE A 134 12.02 30.74 -2.41
C PHE A 134 11.09 29.58 -2.77
N ALA A 135 10.04 29.36 -1.97
CA ALA A 135 9.06 28.30 -2.21
C ALA A 135 8.34 28.46 -3.57
N LEU A 136 7.95 29.70 -3.92
CA LEU A 136 7.33 29.96 -5.23
C LEU A 136 8.27 29.68 -6.39
N ARG A 137 9.55 30.09 -6.29
CA ARG A 137 10.55 29.81 -7.33
C ARG A 137 10.78 28.31 -7.54
N GLN A 138 10.81 27.54 -6.47
CA GLN A 138 10.93 26.07 -6.55
C GLN A 138 9.75 25.45 -7.30
N GLN A 139 8.57 26.02 -7.17
CA GLN A 139 7.35 25.56 -7.86
C GLN A 139 7.10 26.23 -9.22
N GLY A 140 8.00 27.11 -9.65
CA GLY A 140 7.91 27.81 -10.95
C GLY A 140 6.86 28.91 -11.02
N TYR A 141 6.46 29.49 -9.88
CA TYR A 141 5.51 30.61 -9.81
C TYR A 141 6.20 31.96 -9.64
N SER A 142 5.64 33.01 -10.27
CA SER A 142 5.83 34.37 -9.81
C SER A 142 4.83 34.71 -8.68
N GLU A 143 5.17 35.72 -7.85
CA GLU A 143 4.26 36.20 -6.79
C GLU A 143 2.88 36.57 -7.38
N GLN A 144 2.86 37.33 -8.48
CA GLN A 144 1.63 37.74 -9.14
C GLN A 144 0.77 36.59 -9.66
N GLN A 145 1.40 35.57 -10.25
CA GLN A 145 0.69 34.36 -10.73
C GLN A 145 0.10 33.58 -9.57
N PHE A 146 0.86 33.39 -8.50
CA PHE A 146 0.40 32.68 -7.31
C PHE A 146 -0.76 33.41 -6.61
N GLU A 147 -0.64 34.74 -6.42
CA GLU A 147 -1.67 35.55 -5.78
C GLU A 147 -2.97 35.56 -6.60
N ALA A 148 -2.87 35.65 -7.93
CA ALA A 148 -4.04 35.57 -8.81
C ALA A 148 -4.71 34.19 -8.72
N GLN A 149 -3.92 33.11 -8.80
CA GLN A 149 -4.45 31.76 -8.67
C GLN A 149 -5.08 31.49 -7.31
N LEU A 150 -4.44 31.92 -6.22
CA LEU A 150 -4.99 31.78 -4.87
C LEU A 150 -6.29 32.56 -4.70
N ARG A 151 -6.42 33.74 -5.33
CA ARG A 151 -7.67 34.53 -5.34
C ARG A 151 -8.80 33.77 -6.03
N ASP A 152 -8.50 33.14 -7.17
CA ASP A 152 -9.46 32.33 -7.92
C ASP A 152 -9.84 31.05 -7.14
N ASP A 153 -8.87 30.42 -6.48
CA ASP A 153 -9.11 29.25 -5.63
C ASP A 153 -10.01 29.58 -4.44
N LEU A 154 -9.79 30.73 -3.82
CA LEU A 154 -10.64 31.22 -2.72
C LEU A 154 -12.05 31.58 -3.21
N ALA A 155 -12.19 32.21 -4.39
CA ALA A 155 -13.49 32.47 -4.98
C ALA A 155 -14.24 31.17 -5.29
N ARG A 156 -13.56 30.18 -5.86
CA ARG A 156 -14.13 28.84 -6.08
C ARG A 156 -14.56 28.18 -4.77
N SER A 157 -13.75 28.26 -3.72
CA SER A 157 -14.10 27.66 -2.42
C SER A 157 -15.33 28.31 -1.77
N ILE A 158 -15.57 29.60 -2.00
CA ILE A 158 -16.80 30.27 -1.58
C ILE A 158 -18.01 29.65 -2.29
N ILE A 159 -17.94 29.47 -3.62
CA ILE A 159 -19.03 28.85 -4.39
C ILE A 159 -19.22 27.40 -3.96
N GLN A 160 -18.13 26.63 -3.81
CA GLN A 160 -18.20 25.24 -3.32
C GLN A 160 -18.87 25.17 -1.95
N GLY A 161 -18.49 26.05 -1.03
CA GLY A 161 -19.11 26.14 0.29
C GLY A 161 -20.58 26.55 0.23
N ALA A 162 -20.98 27.42 -0.70
CA ALA A 162 -22.36 27.83 -0.87
C ALA A 162 -23.24 26.74 -1.50
N VAL A 163 -22.70 25.96 -2.44
CA VAL A 163 -23.44 24.88 -3.14
C VAL A 163 -23.51 23.60 -2.29
N ALA A 164 -22.40 23.23 -1.66
CA ALA A 164 -22.25 21.99 -0.92
C ALA A 164 -22.43 22.15 0.61
N GLY A 165 -22.40 23.39 1.11
CA GLY A 165 -22.52 23.67 2.56
C GLY A 165 -23.92 23.37 3.07
N GLY A 166 -23.99 22.66 4.20
CA GLY A 166 -25.27 22.30 4.83
C GLY A 166 -26.03 21.18 4.14
N VAL A 167 -25.38 20.44 3.24
CA VAL A 167 -25.96 19.25 2.60
C VAL A 167 -25.88 18.08 3.58
N ASP A 168 -27.01 17.70 4.14
CA ASP A 168 -27.13 16.54 5.00
C ASP A 168 -27.81 15.40 4.26
N ALA A 169 -27.32 14.19 4.49
CA ALA A 169 -27.97 12.99 3.99
C ALA A 169 -29.36 12.82 4.62
N PRO A 170 -30.40 12.51 3.85
CA PRO A 170 -31.73 12.29 4.41
C PRO A 170 -31.69 11.18 5.46
N LYS A 171 -32.17 11.48 6.68
CA LYS A 171 -32.17 10.52 7.80
C LYS A 171 -32.74 9.14 7.44
N PRO A 172 -33.87 9.03 6.68
CA PRO A 172 -34.39 7.72 6.30
C PRO A 172 -33.41 6.89 5.46
N VAL A 173 -32.59 7.53 4.64
CA VAL A 173 -31.56 6.85 3.84
C VAL A 173 -30.42 6.37 4.74
N VAL A 174 -29.95 7.23 5.65
CA VAL A 174 -28.93 6.86 6.64
C VAL A 174 -29.41 5.71 7.50
N ASP A 175 -30.66 5.79 8.01
CA ASP A 175 -31.27 4.74 8.84
C ASP A 175 -31.36 3.41 8.06
N ALA A 176 -31.79 3.44 6.79
CA ALA A 176 -31.90 2.24 5.96
C ALA A 176 -30.52 1.58 5.73
N TYR A 177 -29.48 2.38 5.42
CA TYR A 177 -28.13 1.85 5.30
C TYR A 177 -27.58 1.33 6.62
N THR A 178 -27.85 2.03 7.73
CA THR A 178 -27.44 1.61 9.08
C THR A 178 -28.10 0.28 9.44
N GLN A 179 -29.41 0.13 9.17
CA GLN A 179 -30.13 -1.13 9.37
C GLN A 179 -29.55 -2.24 8.51
N TYR A 180 -29.24 -1.97 7.24
CA TYR A 180 -28.64 -2.95 6.33
C TYR A 180 -27.26 -3.41 6.78
N VAL A 181 -26.38 -2.50 7.19
CA VAL A 181 -25.01 -2.81 7.61
C VAL A 181 -25.00 -3.45 9.00
N GLY A 182 -25.84 -2.95 9.92
CA GLY A 182 -25.91 -3.40 11.30
C GLY A 182 -26.79 -4.62 11.52
N GLU A 183 -27.54 -5.10 10.49
CA GLU A 183 -28.31 -6.34 10.59
C GLU A 183 -27.40 -7.51 10.95
N LYS A 184 -27.83 -8.29 11.93
CA LYS A 184 -27.20 -9.56 12.32
C LYS A 184 -28.16 -10.71 12.09
N ARG A 185 -27.60 -11.89 11.81
CA ARG A 185 -28.39 -13.12 11.64
C ARG A 185 -27.91 -14.20 12.59
N GLY A 186 -28.87 -14.87 13.22
CA GLY A 186 -28.65 -16.16 13.87
C GLY A 186 -29.10 -17.26 12.91
N PHE A 187 -28.34 -18.32 12.79
CA PHE A 187 -28.64 -19.43 11.90
C PHE A 187 -28.05 -20.74 12.44
N THR A 188 -28.65 -21.84 12.00
CA THR A 188 -28.14 -23.18 12.24
C THR A 188 -27.60 -23.73 10.91
N TRP A 189 -26.42 -24.33 10.94
CA TRP A 189 -25.76 -24.88 9.76
C TRP A 189 -25.18 -26.27 10.02
N ALA A 190 -24.89 -26.97 8.94
CA ALA A 190 -24.17 -28.24 8.94
C ALA A 190 -23.24 -28.31 7.74
N GLU A 191 -22.07 -28.89 7.88
CA GLU A 191 -21.24 -29.41 6.79
C GLU A 191 -21.79 -30.78 6.41
N VAL A 192 -22.08 -30.99 5.14
CA VAL A 192 -22.46 -32.33 4.62
C VAL A 192 -21.18 -33.02 4.23
N THR A 193 -20.92 -34.17 4.84
CA THR A 193 -19.71 -34.95 4.66
C THR A 193 -19.98 -36.30 4.02
N GLU A 194 -18.92 -37.00 3.60
CA GLU A 194 -19.07 -38.37 3.04
C GLU A 194 -19.80 -39.32 4.00
N SER A 195 -19.69 -39.11 5.34
CA SER A 195 -20.38 -39.91 6.35
C SER A 195 -21.91 -39.70 6.35
N ASP A 196 -22.41 -38.63 5.79
CA ASP A 196 -23.84 -38.31 5.69
C ASP A 196 -24.49 -38.89 4.42
N LEU A 197 -23.68 -39.48 3.54
CA LEU A 197 -24.14 -40.06 2.30
C LEU A 197 -24.93 -41.37 2.56
N THR A 198 -26.02 -41.53 1.85
CA THR A 198 -26.87 -42.75 1.94
C THR A 198 -26.32 -43.91 1.12
N LYS A 199 -25.39 -43.66 0.22
CA LYS A 199 -24.74 -44.64 -0.64
C LYS A 199 -23.26 -44.38 -0.70
N ALA A 200 -22.46 -45.44 -0.63
CA ALA A 200 -21.01 -45.34 -0.83
C ALA A 200 -20.71 -44.98 -2.29
N ILE A 201 -19.66 -44.21 -2.47
CA ILE A 201 -19.13 -43.87 -3.79
C ILE A 201 -18.38 -45.08 -4.33
N PRO A 202 -18.80 -45.60 -5.52
CA PRO A 202 -18.12 -46.76 -6.10
C PRO A 202 -16.71 -46.39 -6.59
N ASP A 203 -15.84 -47.39 -6.66
CA ASP A 203 -14.54 -47.20 -7.29
C ASP A 203 -14.70 -46.90 -8.78
N PRO A 204 -13.88 -46.00 -9.33
CA PRO A 204 -13.96 -45.63 -10.74
C PRO A 204 -13.50 -46.77 -11.66
N THR A 205 -14.14 -46.89 -12.80
CA THR A 205 -13.64 -47.73 -13.89
C THR A 205 -12.53 -46.99 -14.66
N ASP A 206 -11.67 -47.75 -15.35
CA ASP A 206 -10.63 -47.15 -16.21
C ASP A 206 -11.21 -46.23 -17.30
N GLU A 207 -12.41 -46.49 -17.79
CA GLU A 207 -13.09 -45.67 -18.77
C GLU A 207 -13.54 -44.33 -18.17
N GLN A 208 -14.05 -44.32 -16.94
CA GLN A 208 -14.43 -43.12 -16.21
C GLN A 208 -13.18 -42.26 -15.90
N LEU A 209 -12.09 -42.89 -15.49
CA LEU A 209 -10.83 -42.17 -15.25
C LEU A 209 -10.27 -41.54 -16.53
N LYS A 210 -10.31 -42.25 -17.65
CA LYS A 210 -9.86 -41.67 -18.94
C LYS A 210 -10.75 -40.52 -19.39
N THR A 211 -12.03 -40.63 -19.18
CA THR A 211 -13.00 -39.54 -19.48
C THR A 211 -12.69 -38.33 -18.62
N TYR A 212 -12.55 -38.52 -17.32
CA TYR A 212 -12.19 -37.44 -16.36
C TYR A 212 -10.88 -36.79 -16.73
N TYR A 213 -9.84 -37.58 -17.02
CA TYR A 213 -8.55 -37.06 -17.47
C TYR A 213 -8.68 -36.16 -18.72
N ASN A 214 -9.44 -36.59 -19.71
CA ASN A 214 -9.62 -35.82 -20.93
C ASN A 214 -10.43 -34.53 -20.69
N ASP A 215 -11.44 -34.58 -19.83
CA ASP A 215 -12.31 -33.44 -19.52
C ASP A 215 -11.58 -32.42 -18.64
N HIS A 216 -10.55 -32.86 -17.90
CA HIS A 216 -9.76 -32.03 -16.98
C HIS A 216 -8.26 -32.03 -17.35
N ILE A 217 -7.96 -32.15 -18.64
CA ILE A 217 -6.58 -32.32 -19.16
C ILE A 217 -5.61 -31.25 -18.64
N ASP A 218 -6.12 -30.02 -18.41
CA ASP A 218 -5.33 -28.89 -17.91
C ASP A 218 -4.77 -29.16 -16.50
N GLN A 219 -5.48 -29.90 -15.65
CA GLN A 219 -5.04 -30.27 -14.30
C GLN A 219 -3.89 -31.29 -14.32
N PHE A 220 -3.78 -32.05 -15.40
CA PHE A 220 -2.77 -33.10 -15.60
C PHE A 220 -1.74 -32.71 -16.64
N THR A 221 -1.66 -31.43 -16.98
CA THR A 221 -0.69 -30.87 -17.92
C THR A 221 0.50 -30.33 -17.16
N ALA A 222 1.71 -30.79 -17.51
CA ALA A 222 2.93 -30.18 -17.01
C ALA A 222 3.02 -28.72 -17.50
N PRO A 223 3.37 -27.75 -16.64
CA PRO A 223 3.47 -26.36 -17.04
C PRO A 223 4.59 -26.15 -18.06
N GLU A 224 4.58 -24.99 -18.74
CA GLU A 224 5.72 -24.56 -19.53
C GLU A 224 6.97 -24.60 -18.67
N THR A 225 8.01 -25.24 -19.18
CA THR A 225 9.29 -25.35 -18.49
C THR A 225 10.36 -24.68 -19.35
N ARG A 226 11.13 -23.81 -18.74
CA ARG A 226 12.27 -23.11 -19.34
C ARG A 226 13.55 -23.75 -18.82
N ASP A 227 14.29 -24.42 -19.70
CA ASP A 227 15.59 -25.00 -19.36
C ASP A 227 16.64 -23.89 -19.41
N ILE A 228 17.11 -23.47 -18.25
CA ILE A 228 17.99 -22.32 -18.09
C ILE A 228 19.30 -22.74 -17.48
N THR A 229 20.41 -22.33 -18.10
CA THR A 229 21.73 -22.32 -17.48
C THR A 229 22.00 -20.92 -16.96
N TYR A 230 22.52 -20.81 -15.73
CA TYR A 230 22.87 -19.54 -15.12
C TYR A 230 24.22 -19.60 -14.42
N ALA A 231 24.88 -18.47 -14.29
CA ALA A 231 26.00 -18.27 -13.38
C ALA A 231 25.62 -17.17 -12.40
N TRP A 232 25.89 -17.37 -11.11
CA TRP A 232 25.51 -16.43 -10.08
C TRP A 232 26.58 -16.32 -8.98
N LEU A 233 26.54 -15.23 -8.24
CA LEU A 233 27.40 -14.99 -7.09
C LEU A 233 26.60 -14.17 -6.08
N THR A 234 26.38 -14.73 -4.89
CA THR A 234 25.72 -14.04 -3.80
C THR A 234 26.71 -13.62 -2.71
N PRO A 235 26.36 -12.64 -1.86
CA PRO A 235 27.18 -12.31 -0.69
C PRO A 235 27.45 -13.50 0.22
N GLU A 236 26.48 -14.39 0.40
CA GLU A 236 26.62 -15.61 1.20
C GLU A 236 27.71 -16.55 0.65
N MET A 237 27.73 -16.78 -0.68
CA MET A 237 28.74 -17.60 -1.35
C MET A 237 30.16 -17.04 -1.21
N LEU A 238 30.28 -15.73 -1.03
CA LEU A 238 31.56 -15.04 -0.86
C LEU A 238 31.94 -14.85 0.61
N ALA A 239 31.02 -14.95 1.55
CA ALA A 239 31.22 -14.67 2.97
C ALA A 239 32.40 -15.44 3.58
N ASP A 240 32.53 -16.72 3.29
CA ASP A 240 33.65 -17.56 3.79
C ASP A 240 35.04 -17.09 3.31
N LYS A 241 35.09 -16.36 2.18
CA LYS A 241 36.34 -15.83 1.61
C LYS A 241 36.70 -14.45 2.16
N VAL A 242 35.73 -13.78 2.81
CA VAL A 242 35.81 -12.40 3.27
C VAL A 242 35.83 -12.33 4.78
N LYS A 243 37.00 -12.57 5.38
CA LYS A 243 37.12 -12.51 6.86
C LYS A 243 37.25 -11.08 7.36
N ILE A 244 36.61 -10.80 8.48
CA ILE A 244 36.69 -9.54 9.22
C ILE A 244 37.55 -9.78 10.46
N ASP A 245 38.46 -8.87 10.76
CA ASP A 245 39.28 -8.95 11.97
C ASP A 245 38.50 -8.46 13.21
N ASP A 246 38.88 -8.99 14.38
CA ASP A 246 38.22 -8.68 15.65
C ASP A 246 38.31 -7.20 16.04
N ALA A 247 39.29 -6.44 15.52
CA ALA A 247 39.38 -5.02 15.80
C ALA A 247 38.27 -4.25 15.08
N THR A 248 37.97 -4.61 13.84
CA THR A 248 36.85 -4.07 13.06
C THR A 248 35.52 -4.43 13.71
N LEU A 249 35.33 -5.67 14.15
CA LEU A 249 34.09 -6.10 14.83
C LEU A 249 33.89 -5.37 16.17
N LYS A 250 34.95 -5.11 16.91
CA LYS A 250 34.87 -4.32 18.14
C LYS A 250 34.49 -2.88 17.88
N ALA A 251 35.05 -2.26 16.83
CA ALA A 251 34.69 -0.90 16.45
C ALA A 251 33.21 -0.83 16.02
N GLU A 252 32.71 -1.85 15.33
CA GLU A 252 31.30 -1.95 14.95
C GLU A 252 30.37 -2.16 16.16
N TYR A 253 30.77 -3.01 17.11
CA TYR A 253 30.08 -3.18 18.38
C TYR A 253 29.98 -1.87 19.16
N GLU A 254 31.07 -1.12 19.25
CA GLU A 254 31.09 0.17 19.92
C GLU A 254 30.24 1.23 19.18
N ARG A 255 30.21 1.20 17.87
CA ARG A 255 29.36 2.08 17.05
C ARG A 255 27.86 1.80 17.26
N ARG A 256 27.51 0.54 17.45
CA ARG A 256 26.14 0.05 17.67
C ARG A 256 25.84 -0.23 19.14
N ILE A 257 26.61 0.37 20.07
CA ILE A 257 26.54 0.04 21.49
C ILE A 257 25.14 0.15 22.08
N ASP A 258 24.32 1.09 21.61
CA ASP A 258 22.94 1.30 22.05
C ASP A 258 22.01 0.13 21.69
N GLU A 259 22.36 -0.71 20.72
CA GLU A 259 21.63 -1.94 20.38
C GLU A 259 21.97 -3.06 21.37
N PHE A 260 23.20 -3.11 21.85
CA PHE A 260 23.73 -4.16 22.71
C PHE A 260 23.69 -3.83 24.20
N LYS A 261 23.55 -2.55 24.54
CA LYS A 261 23.47 -2.08 25.93
C LYS A 261 22.24 -1.19 26.12
N GLN A 262 21.18 -1.81 26.58
CA GLN A 262 19.97 -1.07 26.95
C GLN A 262 20.00 -0.81 28.47
N PRO A 263 19.99 0.46 28.89
CA PRO A 263 19.97 0.79 30.30
C PRO A 263 18.66 0.34 30.96
N GLU A 264 18.70 0.15 32.25
CA GLU A 264 17.48 -0.05 33.03
C GLU A 264 16.51 1.11 32.82
N LYS A 265 15.24 0.81 32.62
CA LYS A 265 14.16 1.80 32.43
C LYS A 265 13.05 1.58 33.45
N ARG A 266 12.28 2.64 33.72
CA ARG A 266 11.10 2.61 34.55
C ARG A 266 9.89 3.08 33.75
N LEU A 267 8.76 2.38 33.88
CA LEU A 267 7.46 2.89 33.43
C LEU A 267 6.91 3.80 34.51
N VAL A 268 6.80 5.09 34.22
CA VAL A 268 6.60 6.12 35.26
C VAL A 268 5.47 7.07 34.88
N GLU A 269 4.57 7.30 35.84
CA GLU A 269 3.63 8.41 35.83
C GLU A 269 4.15 9.52 36.75
N ARG A 270 3.96 10.81 36.37
CA ARG A 270 4.43 11.98 37.12
C ARG A 270 3.31 13.01 37.35
N LEU A 271 3.18 13.47 38.57
CA LEU A 271 2.33 14.62 38.93
C LEU A 271 3.19 15.72 39.55
N VAL A 272 3.31 16.86 38.85
CA VAL A 272 4.08 18.04 39.30
C VAL A 272 3.16 18.97 40.08
N TYR A 273 3.60 19.57 41.17
CA TYR A 273 2.86 20.47 42.02
C TYR A 273 3.47 21.87 42.05
N SER A 274 2.66 22.87 42.43
CA SER A 274 3.08 24.27 42.46
C SER A 274 4.18 24.54 43.50
N ASP A 275 4.18 23.79 44.58
CA ASP A 275 5.12 23.93 45.69
C ASP A 275 5.23 22.62 46.50
N MET A 276 6.20 22.57 47.40
CA MET A 276 6.49 21.39 48.21
C MET A 276 5.36 21.04 49.19
N ASP A 277 4.63 22.04 49.68
CA ASP A 277 3.54 21.81 50.67
C ASP A 277 2.32 21.18 49.96
N ALA A 278 2.01 21.62 48.74
CA ALA A 278 0.98 21.00 47.92
C ALA A 278 1.35 19.53 47.56
N ALA A 279 2.60 19.27 47.26
CA ALA A 279 3.08 17.91 46.94
C ALA A 279 3.03 16.99 48.18
N LYS A 280 3.40 17.50 49.38
CA LYS A 280 3.27 16.76 50.65
C LYS A 280 1.81 16.49 51.01
N ALA A 281 0.92 17.45 50.79
CA ALA A 281 -0.52 17.27 51.05
C ALA A 281 -1.10 16.18 50.11
N ALA A 282 -0.66 16.13 48.85
CA ALA A 282 -1.05 15.07 47.95
C ALA A 282 -0.49 13.69 48.36
N LYS A 283 0.77 13.63 48.81
CA LYS A 283 1.34 12.38 49.36
C LYS A 283 0.57 11.89 50.60
N ALA A 284 0.18 12.80 51.49
CA ALA A 284 -0.64 12.45 52.66
C ALA A 284 -2.04 11.87 52.28
N LYS A 285 -2.63 12.31 51.15
CA LYS A 285 -3.87 11.69 50.64
C LYS A 285 -3.62 10.25 50.19
N LEU A 286 -2.51 9.97 49.51
CA LEU A 286 -2.10 8.60 49.13
C LEU A 286 -1.90 7.71 50.36
N ASP A 287 -1.21 8.22 51.37
CA ASP A 287 -1.00 7.51 52.65
C ASP A 287 -2.31 7.28 53.40
N GLY A 288 -3.35 8.10 53.13
CA GLY A 288 -4.73 7.96 53.58
C GLY A 288 -5.60 7.04 52.75
N GLY A 289 -5.06 6.40 51.67
CA GLY A 289 -5.77 5.42 50.86
C GLY A 289 -6.32 5.94 49.51
N ALA A 290 -6.05 7.21 49.13
CA ALA A 290 -6.35 7.69 47.78
C ALA A 290 -5.43 7.02 46.76
N THR A 291 -5.87 6.91 45.50
CA THR A 291 -5.06 6.37 44.41
C THR A 291 -4.32 7.49 43.67
N PHE A 292 -3.28 7.12 42.89
CA PHE A 292 -2.58 8.09 42.04
C PHE A 292 -3.51 8.69 40.96
N ALA A 293 -4.48 7.88 40.49
CA ALA A 293 -5.53 8.33 39.59
C ALA A 293 -6.46 9.39 40.21
N ASP A 294 -6.77 9.25 41.50
CA ASP A 294 -7.57 10.26 42.23
C ASP A 294 -6.83 11.60 42.31
N LEU A 295 -5.50 11.55 42.54
CA LEU A 295 -4.67 12.76 42.55
C LEU A 295 -4.58 13.42 41.17
N ALA A 296 -4.49 12.64 40.08
CA ALA A 296 -4.52 13.16 38.72
C ALA A 296 -5.87 13.85 38.45
N LYS A 297 -6.98 13.18 38.81
CA LYS A 297 -8.35 13.70 38.66
C LYS A 297 -8.59 14.97 39.47
N ASP A 298 -8.09 15.07 40.71
CA ASP A 298 -8.17 16.28 41.55
C ASP A 298 -7.55 17.51 40.86
N ARG A 299 -6.66 17.27 39.91
CA ARG A 299 -5.98 18.29 39.11
C ARG A 299 -6.55 18.47 37.69
N GLY A 300 -7.62 17.75 37.37
CA GLY A 300 -8.22 17.77 36.02
C GLY A 300 -7.42 17.03 34.97
N LEU A 301 -6.53 16.10 35.38
CA LEU A 301 -5.69 15.28 34.50
C LEU A 301 -6.21 13.85 34.48
N THR A 302 -5.91 13.15 33.39
CA THR A 302 -6.01 11.69 33.28
C THR A 302 -4.67 11.03 33.62
N LEU A 303 -4.64 9.71 33.77
CA LEU A 303 -3.35 8.99 33.91
C LEU A 303 -2.51 9.09 32.65
N ASP A 304 -3.14 9.13 31.48
CA ASP A 304 -2.41 9.30 30.20
C ASP A 304 -1.71 10.67 30.13
N ASP A 305 -2.28 11.73 30.75
CA ASP A 305 -1.64 13.04 30.84
C ASP A 305 -0.45 13.04 31.82
N ALA A 306 -0.39 12.09 32.73
CA ALA A 306 0.66 11.94 33.73
C ALA A 306 1.74 10.94 33.29
N ASP A 307 1.50 10.15 32.26
CA ASP A 307 2.39 9.10 31.79
C ASP A 307 3.64 9.71 31.11
N LEU A 308 4.81 9.25 31.53
CA LEU A 308 6.09 9.58 30.90
C LEU A 308 6.59 8.44 30.01
N GLY A 309 5.91 7.30 29.99
CA GLY A 309 6.36 6.08 29.32
C GLY A 309 7.54 5.42 30.03
N ASP A 310 8.40 4.79 29.24
CA ASP A 310 9.63 4.18 29.69
C ASP A 310 10.77 5.22 29.73
N VAL A 311 11.24 5.53 30.93
CA VAL A 311 12.27 6.54 31.17
C VAL A 311 13.54 5.93 31.73
N THR A 312 14.68 6.48 31.31
CA THR A 312 16.01 6.19 31.86
C THR A 312 16.33 7.08 33.08
N ARG A 313 17.45 6.80 33.77
CA ARG A 313 17.93 7.67 34.85
C ARG A 313 18.20 9.11 34.36
N ASP A 314 18.73 9.25 33.15
CA ASP A 314 19.10 10.56 32.59
C ASP A 314 17.84 11.41 32.31
N ASP A 315 16.73 10.80 31.90
CA ASP A 315 15.46 11.49 31.63
C ASP A 315 14.82 12.10 32.88
N LEU A 316 15.12 11.55 34.05
CA LEU A 316 14.51 11.96 35.32
C LEU A 316 15.33 13.00 36.08
N GLY A 317 16.58 13.24 35.69
CA GLY A 317 17.47 14.23 36.33
C GLY A 317 17.48 14.07 37.85
N LYS A 318 17.06 15.10 38.59
CA LYS A 318 17.07 15.11 40.06
C LYS A 318 16.16 14.03 40.72
N ALA A 319 15.19 13.52 39.99
CA ALA A 319 14.27 12.51 40.50
C ALA A 319 14.78 11.08 40.29
N ALA A 320 15.87 10.89 39.54
CA ALA A 320 16.39 9.59 39.13
C ALA A 320 16.61 8.63 40.31
N ASP A 321 17.32 9.08 41.36
CA ASP A 321 17.65 8.21 42.48
C ASP A 321 16.40 7.75 43.24
N ALA A 322 15.43 8.64 43.43
CA ALA A 322 14.19 8.30 44.11
C ALA A 322 13.36 7.29 43.31
N VAL A 323 13.22 7.49 41.99
CA VAL A 323 12.42 6.64 41.12
C VAL A 323 13.08 5.28 40.89
N PHE A 324 14.39 5.25 40.66
CA PHE A 324 15.11 4.00 40.39
C PHE A 324 15.40 3.16 41.65
N SER A 325 15.28 3.75 42.86
CA SER A 325 15.32 3.00 44.10
C SER A 325 13.96 2.44 44.53
N ALA A 326 12.90 2.80 43.82
CA ALA A 326 11.55 2.40 44.15
C ALA A 326 11.22 1.00 43.66
N GLU A 327 10.39 0.30 44.39
CA GLU A 327 9.80 -0.98 43.98
C GLU A 327 8.66 -0.75 42.96
N ASN A 328 8.35 -1.81 42.20
CA ASN A 328 7.22 -1.78 41.29
C ASN A 328 5.90 -1.45 41.99
N ASN A 329 5.01 -0.72 41.35
CA ASN A 329 3.71 -0.23 41.86
C ASN A 329 3.81 0.67 43.11
N THR A 330 4.93 1.36 43.35
CA THR A 330 5.09 2.30 44.44
C THR A 330 5.07 3.75 43.98
N VAL A 331 4.66 4.65 44.90
CA VAL A 331 4.68 6.10 44.68
C VAL A 331 5.79 6.72 45.52
N VAL A 332 6.70 7.41 44.86
CA VAL A 332 7.83 8.11 45.47
C VAL A 332 7.69 9.61 45.37
N GLY A 333 8.38 10.29 46.25
CA GLY A 333 8.33 11.75 46.37
C GLY A 333 7.57 12.22 47.61
N PRO A 334 7.38 13.55 47.77
CA PRO A 334 7.71 14.61 46.81
C PRO A 334 9.22 14.77 46.56
N VAL A 335 9.60 14.86 45.28
CA VAL A 335 10.97 15.12 44.84
C VAL A 335 11.00 16.42 44.04
N GLU A 336 12.00 17.25 44.30
CA GLU A 336 12.24 18.47 43.52
C GLU A 336 12.67 18.11 42.09
N THR A 337 11.99 18.68 41.12
CA THR A 337 12.34 18.59 39.69
C THR A 337 12.46 19.98 39.08
N ASP A 338 12.99 20.07 37.86
CA ASP A 338 13.11 21.36 37.17
C ASP A 338 11.74 21.99 36.81
N LEU A 339 10.64 21.20 36.88
CA LEU A 339 9.27 21.65 36.66
C LEU A 339 8.53 21.97 37.98
N GLY A 340 9.18 21.75 39.12
CA GLY A 340 8.61 21.87 40.48
C GLY A 340 8.58 20.54 41.22
N PRO A 341 8.14 20.55 42.52
CA PRO A 341 8.01 19.33 43.30
C PRO A 341 7.04 18.35 42.67
N ALA A 342 7.42 17.06 42.58
CA ALA A 342 6.61 16.05 41.91
C ALA A 342 6.51 14.76 42.71
N LEU A 343 5.41 14.06 42.51
CA LEU A 343 5.19 12.66 42.90
C LEU A 343 5.34 11.80 41.64
N PHE A 344 6.00 10.67 41.79
CA PHE A 344 6.19 9.70 40.72
C PHE A 344 5.59 8.35 41.15
N LYS A 345 4.87 7.68 40.25
CA LYS A 345 4.44 6.31 40.41
C LYS A 345 5.20 5.43 39.46
N VAL A 346 5.86 4.42 39.99
CA VAL A 346 6.57 3.41 39.20
C VAL A 346 5.63 2.27 38.87
N ASN A 347 5.23 2.14 37.61
CA ASN A 347 4.28 1.13 37.15
C ASN A 347 4.98 -0.16 36.67
N GLY A 348 6.27 -0.08 36.34
CA GLY A 348 7.05 -1.20 35.86
C GLY A 348 8.54 -0.95 35.92
N ILE A 349 9.30 -2.02 35.97
CA ILE A 349 10.76 -2.05 35.94
C ILE A 349 11.16 -2.86 34.70
N ILE A 350 11.95 -2.27 33.84
CA ILE A 350 12.56 -2.94 32.68
C ILE A 350 14.03 -3.05 32.98
N ASP A 351 14.49 -4.26 33.26
CA ASP A 351 15.87 -4.52 33.61
C ASP A 351 16.82 -4.15 32.47
N ALA A 352 18.03 -3.69 32.84
CA ALA A 352 19.07 -3.45 31.88
C ALA A 352 19.42 -4.73 31.11
N GLN A 353 19.55 -4.60 29.81
CA GLN A 353 20.01 -5.70 28.95
C GLN A 353 21.39 -5.36 28.39
N GLU A 354 22.33 -6.27 28.55
CA GLU A 354 23.66 -6.13 27.98
C GLU A 354 24.04 -7.43 27.27
N THR A 355 24.21 -7.33 25.94
CA THR A 355 24.81 -8.40 25.14
C THR A 355 26.30 -8.09 25.03
N SER A 356 27.16 -8.97 25.58
CA SER A 356 28.59 -8.76 25.52
C SER A 356 29.13 -8.83 24.08
N PHE A 357 30.30 -8.21 23.84
CA PHE A 357 30.95 -8.36 22.54
C PHE A 357 31.19 -9.85 22.18
N ALA A 358 31.49 -10.70 23.16
CA ALA A 358 31.71 -12.11 22.91
C ALA A 358 30.44 -12.82 22.41
N ASP A 359 29.28 -12.43 22.91
CA ASP A 359 27.99 -12.98 22.53
C ASP A 359 27.46 -12.39 21.21
N ALA A 360 27.72 -11.12 20.93
CA ALA A 360 27.34 -10.43 19.70
C ALA A 360 28.30 -10.67 18.52
N ARG A 361 29.47 -11.24 18.78
CA ARG A 361 30.58 -11.34 17.82
C ARG A 361 30.19 -12.08 16.53
N ASP A 362 29.51 -13.20 16.66
CA ASP A 362 29.18 -14.04 15.50
C ASP A 362 28.09 -13.37 14.62
N GLU A 363 27.15 -12.67 15.24
CA GLU A 363 26.15 -11.87 14.53
C GLU A 363 26.81 -10.70 13.80
N LEU A 364 27.65 -9.94 14.51
CA LEU A 364 28.40 -8.82 13.92
C LEU A 364 29.35 -9.28 12.81
N ALA A 365 29.95 -10.46 12.94
CA ALA A 365 30.80 -11.03 11.90
C ALA A 365 29.99 -11.34 10.65
N GLY A 366 28.83 -11.99 10.79
CA GLY A 366 27.96 -12.30 9.67
C GLY A 366 27.49 -11.04 8.92
N ASP A 367 27.05 -10.02 9.64
CA ASP A 367 26.63 -8.73 9.07
C ASP A 367 27.78 -8.06 8.30
N ALA A 368 28.95 -7.96 8.91
CA ALA A 368 30.11 -7.31 8.34
C ALA A 368 30.72 -8.07 7.15
N GLU A 369 30.71 -9.40 7.20
CA GLU A 369 31.12 -10.28 6.09
C GLU A 369 30.19 -10.15 4.91
N ALA A 370 28.85 -10.13 5.14
CA ALA A 370 27.86 -9.91 4.11
C ALA A 370 27.97 -8.52 3.47
N GLU A 371 28.18 -7.46 4.25
CA GLU A 371 28.38 -6.12 3.72
C GLU A 371 29.68 -6.02 2.90
N LYS A 372 30.77 -6.59 3.39
CA LYS A 372 32.05 -6.59 2.67
C LYS A 372 31.94 -7.44 1.39
N ALA A 373 31.27 -8.58 1.44
CA ALA A 373 31.01 -9.42 0.28
C ALA A 373 30.20 -8.67 -0.79
N ARG A 374 29.13 -7.95 -0.41
CA ARG A 374 28.38 -7.06 -1.33
C ARG A 374 29.28 -6.02 -1.99
N ASN A 375 30.13 -5.38 -1.21
CA ASN A 375 31.05 -4.36 -1.73
C ASN A 375 32.09 -4.97 -2.70
N GLU A 376 32.60 -6.16 -2.43
CA GLU A 376 33.51 -6.87 -3.34
C GLU A 376 32.79 -7.33 -4.63
N ILE A 377 31.56 -7.85 -4.54
CA ILE A 377 30.74 -8.16 -5.71
C ILE A 377 30.52 -6.89 -6.57
N GLY A 378 30.16 -5.77 -5.93
CA GLY A 378 29.99 -4.49 -6.61
C GLY A 378 31.25 -4.04 -7.37
N LYS A 379 32.44 -4.23 -6.81
CA LYS A 379 33.73 -3.93 -7.50
C LYS A 379 34.01 -4.89 -8.64
N MET A 380 33.59 -6.14 -8.53
CA MET A 380 33.81 -7.14 -9.57
C MET A 380 32.80 -7.02 -10.72
N SER A 381 31.62 -6.43 -10.49
CA SER A 381 30.50 -6.37 -11.44
C SER A 381 30.87 -5.80 -12.80
N GLU A 382 31.66 -4.72 -12.85
CA GLU A 382 32.13 -4.13 -14.11
C GLU A 382 33.00 -5.12 -14.91
N ASN A 383 33.95 -5.80 -14.25
CA ASN A 383 34.78 -6.81 -14.91
C ASN A 383 33.98 -8.03 -15.37
N LEU A 384 33.01 -8.48 -14.55
CA LEU A 384 32.12 -9.59 -14.92
C LEU A 384 31.28 -9.23 -16.14
N GLN A 385 30.74 -8.00 -16.19
CA GLN A 385 29.97 -7.52 -17.33
C GLN A 385 30.82 -7.38 -18.59
N ASP A 386 32.05 -6.85 -18.48
CA ASP A 386 32.97 -6.73 -19.62
C ASP A 386 33.33 -8.09 -20.22
N ARG A 387 33.51 -9.11 -19.38
CA ARG A 387 33.77 -10.48 -19.80
C ARG A 387 32.58 -11.06 -20.58
N LEU A 388 31.36 -10.93 -20.08
CA LEU A 388 30.14 -11.36 -20.75
C LEU A 388 29.95 -10.61 -22.09
N ALA A 389 30.14 -9.29 -22.09
CA ALA A 389 30.08 -8.47 -23.30
C ALA A 389 31.18 -8.84 -24.29
N GLY A 390 32.34 -9.33 -23.83
CA GLY A 390 33.43 -9.88 -24.62
C GLY A 390 33.14 -11.27 -25.20
N GLY A 391 31.99 -11.88 -24.87
CA GLY A 391 31.54 -13.18 -25.38
C GLY A 391 31.92 -14.38 -24.50
N ALA A 392 32.34 -14.18 -23.27
CA ALA A 392 32.56 -15.28 -22.32
C ALA A 392 31.27 -16.06 -22.07
N THR A 393 31.36 -17.37 -22.06
CA THR A 393 30.24 -18.25 -21.75
C THR A 393 30.00 -18.29 -20.22
N LEU A 394 28.81 -18.71 -19.79
CA LEU A 394 28.50 -18.88 -18.35
C LEU A 394 29.41 -19.93 -17.70
N GLU A 395 29.80 -20.94 -18.46
CA GLU A 395 30.75 -22.00 -18.06
C GLU A 395 32.17 -21.44 -17.83
N GLU A 396 32.60 -20.51 -18.68
CA GLU A 396 33.89 -19.80 -18.52
C GLU A 396 33.82 -18.83 -17.35
N MET A 397 32.71 -18.12 -17.17
CA MET A 397 32.50 -17.23 -16.02
C MET A 397 32.65 -18.01 -14.71
N ALA A 398 31.98 -19.15 -14.58
CA ALA A 398 32.08 -19.98 -13.37
C ALA A 398 33.48 -20.57 -13.14
N LYS A 399 34.25 -20.81 -14.21
CA LYS A 399 35.61 -21.37 -14.09
C LYS A 399 36.66 -20.32 -13.75
N GLU A 400 36.48 -19.09 -14.24
CA GLU A 400 37.51 -18.04 -14.19
C GLU A 400 37.20 -16.94 -13.16
N THR A 401 36.05 -17.01 -12.52
CA THR A 401 35.61 -16.07 -11.51
C THR A 401 35.05 -16.80 -10.29
N ASP A 402 34.57 -16.06 -9.31
CA ASP A 402 33.91 -16.62 -8.12
C ASP A 402 32.44 -16.97 -8.35
N MET A 403 31.90 -16.80 -9.57
CA MET A 403 30.52 -17.19 -9.88
C MET A 403 30.36 -18.72 -9.91
N GLU A 404 29.22 -19.21 -9.47
CA GLU A 404 28.86 -20.62 -9.54
C GLU A 404 27.90 -20.88 -10.69
N LEU A 405 28.12 -21.97 -11.42
CA LEU A 405 27.26 -22.41 -12.52
C LEU A 405 26.11 -23.26 -11.98
N GLY A 406 24.89 -22.95 -12.42
CA GLY A 406 23.70 -23.73 -12.12
C GLY A 406 22.86 -24.00 -13.35
N GLN A 407 21.97 -24.97 -13.23
CA GLN A 407 20.93 -25.28 -14.21
C GLN A 407 19.60 -25.43 -13.50
N ILE A 408 18.52 -24.94 -14.11
CA ILE A 408 17.18 -25.06 -13.57
C ILE A 408 16.17 -25.32 -14.69
N ALA A 409 15.25 -26.24 -14.45
CA ALA A 409 14.03 -26.39 -15.21
C ALA A 409 12.98 -25.44 -14.63
N PHE A 410 13.04 -24.19 -15.00
CA PHE A 410 12.24 -23.11 -14.43
C PHE A 410 10.79 -23.18 -14.92
N THR A 411 9.88 -23.09 -13.99
CA THR A 411 8.43 -22.92 -14.21
C THR A 411 7.93 -21.68 -13.48
N ALA A 412 6.70 -21.24 -13.74
CA ALA A 412 6.09 -20.11 -13.05
C ALA A 412 6.02 -20.29 -11.51
N ASP A 413 5.96 -21.53 -11.04
CA ASP A 413 5.86 -21.89 -9.62
C ASP A 413 7.24 -22.15 -8.95
N SER A 414 8.33 -21.97 -9.70
CA SER A 414 9.68 -22.20 -9.15
C SER A 414 10.03 -21.11 -8.13
N THR A 415 10.41 -21.54 -6.91
CA THR A 415 10.74 -20.63 -5.79
C THR A 415 12.04 -20.99 -5.07
N ASP A 416 12.65 -22.14 -5.36
CA ASP A 416 13.83 -22.64 -4.66
C ASP A 416 15.14 -22.14 -5.30
N GLY A 417 16.19 -22.02 -4.49
CA GLY A 417 17.51 -21.60 -4.94
C GLY A 417 17.46 -20.19 -5.58
N ILE A 418 18.06 -20.04 -6.77
CA ILE A 418 18.07 -18.75 -7.48
C ILE A 418 16.66 -18.29 -7.89
N ALA A 419 15.70 -19.21 -8.07
CA ALA A 419 14.30 -18.84 -8.36
C ALA A 419 13.58 -18.21 -7.15
N GLY A 420 14.17 -18.20 -5.97
CA GLY A 420 13.72 -17.41 -4.83
C GLY A 420 13.79 -15.89 -5.07
N TYR A 421 14.65 -15.44 -5.97
CA TYR A 421 14.82 -14.00 -6.28
C TYR A 421 13.85 -13.55 -7.38
N ASP A 422 13.12 -12.47 -7.12
CA ASP A 422 12.17 -11.87 -8.08
C ASP A 422 12.84 -11.46 -9.38
N GLU A 423 14.06 -10.91 -9.28
CA GLU A 423 14.84 -10.47 -10.42
C GLU A 423 15.18 -11.64 -11.36
N PHE A 424 15.55 -12.78 -10.79
CA PHE A 424 15.80 -13.98 -11.60
C PHE A 424 14.52 -14.49 -12.26
N ARG A 425 13.41 -14.59 -11.51
CA ARG A 425 12.12 -15.03 -12.07
C ARG A 425 11.67 -14.14 -13.22
N LYS A 426 11.86 -12.82 -13.07
CA LYS A 426 11.55 -11.86 -14.14
C LYS A 426 12.42 -12.10 -15.37
N ALA A 427 13.74 -12.16 -15.20
CA ALA A 427 14.68 -12.41 -16.28
C ALA A 427 14.44 -13.76 -16.96
N ALA A 428 14.13 -14.81 -16.19
CA ALA A 428 13.83 -16.14 -16.70
C ALA A 428 12.56 -16.16 -17.57
N ASN A 429 11.54 -15.39 -17.21
CA ASN A 429 10.29 -15.26 -17.98
C ASN A 429 10.49 -14.45 -19.28
N GLU A 430 11.35 -13.44 -19.28
CA GLU A 430 11.63 -12.56 -20.42
C GLU A 430 12.71 -13.14 -21.37
N ALA A 431 13.49 -14.15 -20.94
CA ALA A 431 14.59 -14.71 -21.69
C ALA A 431 14.15 -15.33 -23.02
N THR A 432 14.97 -15.14 -24.06
CA THR A 432 14.84 -15.76 -25.38
C THR A 432 16.09 -16.58 -25.71
N THR A 433 15.97 -17.60 -26.57
CA THR A 433 17.07 -18.52 -26.90
C THR A 433 18.21 -17.90 -27.70
N ASP A 434 17.98 -16.74 -28.27
CA ASP A 434 18.92 -15.95 -29.07
C ASP A 434 19.52 -14.77 -28.32
N ALA A 435 19.07 -14.52 -27.07
CA ALA A 435 19.61 -13.48 -26.21
C ALA A 435 21.00 -13.85 -25.68
N TYR A 436 21.90 -12.89 -25.66
CA TYR A 436 23.19 -13.04 -24.98
C TYR A 436 22.99 -12.85 -23.46
N PRO A 437 23.71 -13.63 -22.61
CA PRO A 437 23.69 -13.43 -21.19
C PRO A 437 24.16 -12.04 -20.78
N GLU A 438 23.38 -11.34 -20.00
CA GLU A 438 23.72 -10.04 -19.41
C GLU A 438 23.78 -10.16 -17.88
N LEU A 439 24.73 -9.46 -17.26
CA LEU A 439 24.84 -9.45 -15.81
C LEU A 439 23.70 -8.63 -15.20
N GLN A 440 22.99 -9.22 -14.26
CA GLN A 440 21.90 -8.58 -13.51
C GLN A 440 22.17 -8.68 -12.01
N THR A 441 21.57 -7.77 -11.23
CA THR A 441 21.78 -7.69 -9.79
C THR A 441 20.59 -8.33 -9.07
N LEU A 442 20.88 -9.09 -7.99
CA LEU A 442 19.90 -9.65 -7.08
C LEU A 442 19.61 -8.66 -5.94
N SER A 443 18.47 -8.83 -5.29
CA SER A 443 18.02 -7.96 -4.18
C SER A 443 18.96 -7.95 -2.97
N ASP A 444 19.73 -9.01 -2.76
CA ASP A 444 20.74 -9.13 -1.70
C ASP A 444 22.09 -8.47 -2.04
N GLY A 445 22.23 -7.91 -3.25
CA GLY A 445 23.47 -7.34 -3.78
C GLY A 445 24.36 -8.35 -4.50
N GLY A 446 23.88 -9.58 -4.67
CA GLY A 446 24.50 -10.58 -5.56
C GLY A 446 24.30 -10.23 -7.04
N VAL A 447 24.91 -11.02 -7.90
CA VAL A 447 24.80 -10.88 -9.36
C VAL A 447 24.54 -12.22 -10.02
N PHE A 448 23.85 -12.19 -11.16
CA PHE A 448 23.64 -13.37 -11.98
C PHE A 448 23.61 -13.02 -13.46
N ALA A 449 23.86 -14.04 -14.28
CA ALA A 449 23.58 -14.01 -15.71
C ALA A 449 22.95 -15.34 -16.10
N LEU A 450 22.02 -15.33 -17.06
CA LEU A 450 21.32 -16.54 -17.49
C LEU A 450 21.31 -16.69 -19.01
N ARG A 451 21.16 -17.93 -19.45
CA ARG A 451 20.93 -18.33 -20.83
C ARG A 451 19.79 -19.31 -20.89
N LEU A 452 18.78 -19.00 -21.70
CA LEU A 452 17.70 -19.92 -21.99
C LEU A 452 18.18 -20.93 -23.03
N ASN A 453 18.21 -22.21 -22.66
CA ASN A 453 18.63 -23.29 -23.55
C ASN A 453 17.48 -23.71 -24.47
N LYS A 454 16.30 -23.91 -23.91
CA LYS A 454 15.06 -24.26 -24.65
C LYS A 454 13.82 -23.97 -23.81
N ILE A 455 12.71 -23.83 -24.51
CA ILE A 455 11.37 -23.80 -23.91
C ILE A 455 10.71 -25.16 -24.21
N VAL A 456 10.22 -25.81 -23.16
CA VAL A 456 9.37 -27.00 -23.28
C VAL A 456 7.94 -26.53 -23.05
N PRO A 457 7.10 -26.56 -24.11
CA PRO A 457 5.72 -26.12 -23.96
C PRO A 457 4.94 -27.00 -22.98
N PRO A 458 3.82 -26.52 -22.43
CA PRO A 458 2.94 -27.34 -21.62
C PRO A 458 2.56 -28.63 -22.34
N GLN A 459 2.69 -29.75 -21.65
CA GLN A 459 2.38 -31.07 -22.22
C GLN A 459 1.54 -31.89 -21.25
N PRO A 460 0.41 -32.48 -21.71
CA PRO A 460 -0.32 -33.42 -20.89
C PRO A 460 0.58 -34.59 -20.48
N LYS A 461 0.63 -34.88 -19.18
CA LYS A 461 1.32 -36.06 -18.67
C LYS A 461 0.59 -37.32 -19.13
N PRO A 462 1.29 -38.37 -19.59
CA PRO A 462 0.63 -39.62 -19.98
C PRO A 462 -0.34 -40.13 -18.90
N PHE A 463 -1.51 -40.57 -19.31
CA PHE A 463 -2.55 -41.05 -18.39
C PHE A 463 -2.00 -42.10 -17.40
N ASP A 464 -1.17 -43.03 -17.85
CA ASP A 464 -0.62 -44.10 -17.01
C ASP A 464 0.30 -43.56 -15.91
N GLU A 465 0.95 -42.42 -16.12
CA GLU A 465 1.81 -41.77 -15.12
C GLU A 465 1.01 -41.04 -14.04
N VAL A 466 -0.17 -40.49 -14.40
CA VAL A 466 -1.01 -39.71 -13.49
C VAL A 466 -2.29 -40.41 -13.08
N LYS A 467 -2.42 -41.71 -13.38
CA LYS A 467 -3.65 -42.48 -13.13
C LYS A 467 -4.10 -42.41 -11.67
N SER A 468 -3.16 -42.42 -10.72
CA SER A 468 -3.47 -42.27 -9.29
C SER A 468 -4.05 -40.89 -9.00
N ASP A 469 -3.39 -39.83 -9.48
CA ASP A 469 -3.80 -38.44 -9.27
C ASP A 469 -5.19 -38.19 -9.91
N VAL A 470 -5.43 -38.78 -11.08
CA VAL A 470 -6.73 -38.74 -11.76
C VAL A 470 -7.81 -39.43 -10.92
N ALA A 471 -7.47 -40.58 -10.31
CA ALA A 471 -8.44 -41.32 -9.49
C ALA A 471 -8.77 -40.55 -8.21
N ASP A 472 -7.79 -39.92 -7.58
CA ASP A 472 -7.97 -39.11 -6.38
C ASP A 472 -8.81 -37.85 -6.68
N ALA A 473 -8.52 -37.14 -7.79
CA ALA A 473 -9.25 -35.98 -8.22
C ALA A 473 -10.71 -36.35 -8.61
N TRP A 474 -10.88 -37.43 -9.36
CA TRP A 474 -12.22 -37.97 -9.70
C TRP A 474 -13.01 -38.29 -8.45
N ARG A 475 -12.39 -39.00 -7.48
CA ARG A 475 -13.05 -39.34 -6.23
C ARG A 475 -13.47 -38.10 -5.45
N ALA A 476 -12.59 -37.11 -5.34
CA ALA A 476 -12.90 -35.86 -4.66
C ALA A 476 -14.11 -35.16 -5.28
N ASP A 477 -14.18 -35.10 -6.63
CA ASP A 477 -15.34 -34.53 -7.35
C ASP A 477 -16.62 -35.34 -7.13
N GLN A 478 -16.53 -36.67 -7.13
CA GLN A 478 -17.68 -37.53 -6.86
C GLN A 478 -18.21 -37.38 -5.44
N VAL A 479 -17.30 -37.19 -4.46
CA VAL A 479 -17.68 -36.90 -3.07
C VAL A 479 -18.48 -35.60 -3.03
N VAL A 480 -17.94 -34.51 -3.58
CA VAL A 480 -18.61 -33.19 -3.58
C VAL A 480 -19.99 -33.29 -4.29
N GLN A 481 -20.07 -33.96 -5.44
CA GLN A 481 -21.34 -34.13 -6.16
C GLN A 481 -22.38 -34.94 -5.35
N ALA A 482 -21.94 -35.99 -4.66
CA ALA A 482 -22.80 -36.78 -3.80
C ALA A 482 -23.26 -35.99 -2.57
N GLU A 483 -22.37 -35.21 -1.97
CA GLU A 483 -22.68 -34.32 -0.87
C GLU A 483 -23.65 -33.22 -1.31
N GLU A 484 -23.50 -32.63 -2.50
CA GLU A 484 -24.45 -31.68 -3.06
C GLU A 484 -25.82 -32.28 -3.29
N ALA A 485 -25.87 -33.54 -3.78
CA ALA A 485 -27.12 -34.26 -3.94
C ALA A 485 -27.79 -34.52 -2.58
N ARG A 486 -26.99 -34.92 -1.58
CA ARG A 486 -27.45 -35.11 -0.20
C ARG A 486 -27.93 -33.79 0.42
N ALA A 487 -27.22 -32.71 0.21
CA ALA A 487 -27.60 -31.38 0.66
C ALA A 487 -28.96 -30.94 0.07
N LYS A 488 -29.26 -31.26 -1.21
CA LYS A 488 -30.56 -31.01 -1.84
C LYS A 488 -31.67 -31.79 -1.16
N GLU A 489 -31.42 -33.05 -0.80
CA GLU A 489 -32.38 -33.88 -0.04
C GLU A 489 -32.67 -33.27 1.34
N ILE A 490 -31.61 -32.82 2.03
CA ILE A 490 -31.70 -32.17 3.33
C ILE A 490 -32.51 -30.87 3.22
N VAL A 491 -32.19 -30.00 2.26
CA VAL A 491 -32.94 -28.77 1.99
C VAL A 491 -34.42 -29.08 1.76
N SER A 492 -34.75 -30.08 0.90
CA SER A 492 -36.11 -30.48 0.63
C SER A 492 -36.84 -31.03 1.88
N ALA A 493 -36.14 -31.77 2.72
CA ALA A 493 -36.69 -32.28 3.98
C ALA A 493 -37.02 -31.16 4.97
N VAL A 494 -36.15 -30.14 5.03
CA VAL A 494 -36.37 -28.95 5.88
C VAL A 494 -37.50 -28.09 5.32
N GLU A 495 -37.60 -27.91 4.02
CA GLU A 495 -38.75 -27.25 3.37
C GLU A 495 -40.06 -28.00 3.65
N GLY A 496 -40.00 -29.34 3.82
CA GLY A 496 -41.10 -30.19 4.22
C GLY A 496 -41.44 -30.13 5.70
N GLY A 497 -40.75 -29.29 6.51
CA GLY A 497 -41.08 -29.01 7.91
C GLY A 497 -40.21 -29.74 8.95
N LYS A 498 -39.17 -30.47 8.54
CA LYS A 498 -38.17 -31.01 9.48
C LYS A 498 -37.20 -29.91 9.92
N SER A 499 -36.71 -30.00 11.14
CA SER A 499 -35.52 -29.20 11.54
C SER A 499 -34.28 -29.76 10.87
N LEU A 500 -33.25 -28.93 10.72
CA LEU A 500 -31.96 -29.35 10.13
C LEU A 500 -31.35 -30.54 10.89
N GLY A 501 -31.39 -30.54 12.23
CA GLY A 501 -30.92 -31.65 13.05
C GLY A 501 -31.68 -32.97 12.88
N GLU A 502 -32.99 -32.93 12.51
CA GLU A 502 -33.78 -34.13 12.24
C GLU A 502 -33.47 -34.79 10.90
N THR A 503 -32.63 -34.16 10.08
CA THR A 503 -32.16 -34.76 8.80
C THR A 503 -30.94 -35.67 8.99
N GLY A 504 -30.43 -35.78 10.21
CA GLY A 504 -29.35 -36.69 10.60
C GLY A 504 -27.95 -36.10 10.50
N VAL A 505 -27.79 -34.85 10.06
CA VAL A 505 -26.50 -34.17 9.99
C VAL A 505 -26.12 -33.50 11.31
N LEU A 506 -24.85 -33.40 11.59
CA LEU A 506 -24.32 -32.68 12.76
C LEU A 506 -24.48 -31.18 12.58
N THR A 507 -25.25 -30.55 13.46
CA THR A 507 -25.57 -29.13 13.33
C THR A 507 -24.81 -28.28 14.31
N THR A 508 -24.36 -27.10 13.83
CA THR A 508 -23.77 -26.03 14.65
C THR A 508 -24.67 -24.79 14.60
N LYS A 509 -24.80 -24.09 15.72
CA LYS A 509 -25.63 -22.89 15.84
C LYS A 509 -24.77 -21.65 16.01
N VAL A 510 -24.97 -20.69 15.11
CA VAL A 510 -24.44 -19.34 15.22
C VAL A 510 -25.51 -18.45 15.81
N ALA A 511 -25.25 -17.93 17.02
CA ALA A 511 -26.24 -17.12 17.74
C ALA A 511 -26.49 -15.77 17.08
N SER A 512 -25.43 -15.15 16.53
CA SER A 512 -25.46 -13.84 15.89
C SER A 512 -24.19 -13.58 15.13
N ILE A 513 -24.28 -13.19 13.86
CA ILE A 513 -23.18 -12.72 13.02
C ILE A 513 -23.64 -11.55 12.14
N GLY A 514 -22.80 -10.56 11.91
CA GLY A 514 -23.03 -9.46 10.95
C GLY A 514 -22.68 -9.84 9.51
N ARG A 515 -23.07 -8.99 8.54
CA ARG A 515 -22.79 -9.23 7.10
C ARG A 515 -21.30 -9.36 6.75
N GLY A 516 -20.44 -8.63 7.44
CA GLY A 516 -18.98 -8.70 7.30
C GLY A 516 -18.32 -9.50 8.42
N GLY A 517 -19.10 -10.24 9.20
CA GLY A 517 -18.59 -10.99 10.34
C GLY A 517 -17.70 -12.16 9.90
N TYR A 518 -16.65 -12.38 10.67
CA TYR A 518 -15.72 -13.48 10.50
C TYR A 518 -16.13 -14.67 11.38
N SER A 519 -15.91 -15.86 10.89
CA SER A 519 -16.08 -17.12 11.64
C SER A 519 -14.93 -18.03 11.28
N ASP A 520 -14.28 -18.60 12.29
CA ASP A 520 -13.19 -19.58 12.09
C ASP A 520 -13.69 -20.88 11.45
N GLU A 521 -14.98 -21.18 11.60
CA GLU A 521 -15.60 -22.44 11.14
C GLU A 521 -16.25 -22.32 9.76
N LEU A 522 -16.52 -21.11 9.27
CA LEU A 522 -17.28 -20.89 8.05
C LEU A 522 -16.55 -20.01 7.05
N PRO A 523 -16.39 -20.47 5.80
CA PRO A 523 -15.86 -19.63 4.74
C PRO A 523 -16.77 -18.40 4.49
N PRO A 524 -16.19 -17.22 4.16
CA PRO A 524 -16.96 -15.99 3.92
C PRO A 524 -18.12 -16.12 2.91
N PRO A 525 -18.03 -16.94 1.84
CA PRO A 525 -19.17 -17.15 0.94
C PRO A 525 -20.42 -17.73 1.61
N VAL A 526 -20.25 -18.58 2.65
CA VAL A 526 -21.38 -19.15 3.41
C VAL A 526 -22.12 -18.03 4.15
N VAL A 527 -21.40 -17.19 4.90
CA VAL A 527 -21.98 -16.04 5.61
C VAL A 527 -22.70 -15.11 4.63
N SER A 528 -22.05 -14.80 3.49
CA SER A 528 -22.67 -13.98 2.44
C SER A 528 -23.96 -14.59 1.91
N LYS A 529 -24.02 -15.93 1.75
CA LYS A 529 -25.21 -16.64 1.28
C LYS A 529 -26.32 -16.61 2.32
N VAL A 530 -25.99 -16.71 3.62
CA VAL A 530 -26.97 -16.58 4.73
C VAL A 530 -27.73 -15.26 4.62
N PHE A 531 -27.03 -14.15 4.37
CA PHE A 531 -27.67 -12.82 4.22
C PHE A 531 -28.46 -12.62 2.92
N LYS A 532 -28.25 -13.46 1.91
CA LYS A 532 -29.00 -13.44 0.64
C LYS A 532 -30.20 -14.37 0.67
N THR A 533 -30.30 -15.24 1.68
CA THR A 533 -31.37 -16.21 1.83
C THR A 533 -32.48 -15.65 2.71
N GLU A 534 -33.74 -15.86 2.37
CA GLU A 534 -34.88 -15.43 3.18
C GLU A 534 -34.88 -16.14 4.54
N PRO A 535 -35.19 -15.42 5.63
CA PRO A 535 -35.28 -16.03 6.96
C PRO A 535 -36.24 -17.21 7.01
N GLY A 536 -35.84 -18.27 7.69
CA GLY A 536 -36.64 -19.52 7.80
C GLY A 536 -36.54 -20.42 6.58
N LYS A 537 -35.89 -20.01 5.50
CA LYS A 537 -35.66 -20.85 4.33
C LYS A 537 -34.33 -21.59 4.45
N PRO A 538 -34.29 -22.90 4.18
CA PRO A 538 -33.06 -23.63 4.06
C PRO A 538 -32.36 -23.26 2.75
N ALA A 539 -31.04 -23.30 2.77
CA ALA A 539 -30.23 -23.17 1.56
C ALA A 539 -28.96 -24.00 1.69
N GLN A 540 -28.34 -24.28 0.54
CA GLN A 540 -27.06 -24.94 0.45
C GLN A 540 -26.05 -24.05 -0.33
N ILE A 541 -24.78 -24.28 -0.10
CA ILE A 541 -23.67 -23.68 -0.85
C ILE A 541 -22.45 -24.59 -0.79
N THR A 542 -21.76 -24.71 -1.91
CA THR A 542 -20.42 -25.30 -1.96
C THR A 542 -19.38 -24.18 -1.87
N ALA A 543 -18.47 -24.28 -0.93
CA ALA A 543 -17.40 -23.31 -0.72
C ALA A 543 -16.12 -24.02 -0.26
N SER A 544 -14.99 -23.70 -0.87
CA SER A 544 -13.69 -24.30 -0.56
C SER A 544 -13.70 -25.84 -0.61
N GLY A 545 -14.42 -26.43 -1.59
CA GLY A 545 -14.50 -27.88 -1.77
C GLY A 545 -15.39 -28.62 -0.76
N LYS A 546 -16.15 -27.90 0.09
CA LYS A 546 -17.06 -28.45 1.09
C LYS A 546 -18.49 -27.99 0.86
N VAL A 547 -19.45 -28.81 1.22
CA VAL A 547 -20.88 -28.53 1.03
C VAL A 547 -21.51 -28.17 2.37
N TYR A 548 -22.15 -27.01 2.41
CA TYR A 548 -22.84 -26.50 3.60
C TYR A 548 -24.34 -26.39 3.36
N VAL A 549 -25.12 -26.73 4.35
CA VAL A 549 -26.55 -26.47 4.44
C VAL A 549 -26.83 -25.60 5.67
N PHE A 550 -27.76 -24.67 5.57
CA PHE A 550 -28.11 -23.79 6.69
C PHE A 550 -29.57 -23.33 6.62
N VAL A 551 -30.05 -22.90 7.79
CA VAL A 551 -31.34 -22.23 7.96
C VAL A 551 -31.13 -20.99 8.82
N THR A 552 -31.64 -19.86 8.35
CA THR A 552 -31.60 -18.62 9.16
C THR A 552 -32.69 -18.69 10.21
N ASP A 553 -32.31 -18.80 11.48
CA ASP A 553 -33.22 -18.93 12.62
C ASP A 553 -33.90 -17.60 12.96
N LYS A 554 -33.16 -16.52 12.90
CA LYS A 554 -33.63 -15.17 13.23
C LYS A 554 -32.86 -14.06 12.52
N VAL A 555 -33.56 -12.96 12.26
CA VAL A 555 -32.98 -11.69 11.87
C VAL A 555 -32.98 -10.79 13.10
N ILE A 556 -31.84 -10.18 13.37
CA ILE A 556 -31.63 -9.24 14.46
C ILE A 556 -31.40 -7.87 13.82
N PRO A 557 -32.38 -6.97 13.83
CA PRO A 557 -32.21 -5.61 13.33
C PRO A 557 -31.10 -4.88 14.08
N ALA A 558 -30.47 -3.91 13.42
CA ALA A 558 -29.54 -3.04 14.11
C ALA A 558 -30.25 -2.28 15.25
N ASP A 559 -29.67 -2.32 16.44
CA ASP A 559 -30.16 -1.51 17.56
C ASP A 559 -29.68 -0.07 17.37
N MET A 560 -30.59 0.83 16.96
CA MET A 560 -30.28 2.24 16.67
C MET A 560 -29.91 3.03 17.93
N GLU A 561 -30.15 2.51 19.13
CA GLU A 561 -29.77 3.14 20.39
C GLU A 561 -28.39 2.69 20.89
N ASP A 562 -27.87 1.61 20.36
CA ASP A 562 -26.53 1.11 20.69
C ASP A 562 -25.43 2.11 20.27
N ALA A 563 -24.36 2.20 21.09
CA ALA A 563 -23.27 3.16 20.88
C ALA A 563 -22.50 2.92 19.58
N ASP A 564 -22.17 1.67 19.28
CA ASP A 564 -21.43 1.30 18.05
C ASP A 564 -22.28 1.54 16.81
N THR A 565 -23.59 1.23 16.88
CA THR A 565 -24.54 1.51 15.80
C THR A 565 -24.66 3.01 15.53
N LYS A 566 -24.67 3.85 16.58
CA LYS A 566 -24.68 5.31 16.46
C LYS A 566 -23.40 5.83 15.77
N LEU A 567 -22.25 5.28 16.10
CA LEU A 567 -20.98 5.62 15.43
C LEU A 567 -21.03 5.26 13.95
N ILE A 568 -21.48 4.05 13.61
CA ILE A 568 -21.65 3.59 12.22
C ILE A 568 -22.62 4.50 11.47
N SER A 569 -23.79 4.80 12.08
CA SER A 569 -24.78 5.71 11.51
C SER A 569 -24.22 7.10 11.24
N GLY A 570 -23.42 7.64 12.17
CA GLY A 570 -22.73 8.91 11.99
C GLY A 570 -21.72 8.90 10.85
N GLN A 571 -20.97 7.83 10.69
CA GLN A 571 -20.03 7.64 9.58
C GLN A 571 -20.75 7.54 8.22
N ILE A 572 -21.80 6.70 8.16
CA ILE A 572 -22.66 6.56 6.96
C ILE A 572 -23.25 7.92 6.59
N GLY A 573 -23.80 8.65 7.58
CA GLY A 573 -24.37 9.98 7.37
C GLY A 573 -23.37 10.95 6.78
N LYS A 574 -22.15 11.03 7.33
CA LYS A 574 -21.07 11.88 6.79
C LYS A 574 -20.67 11.48 5.37
N GLN A 575 -20.53 10.18 5.12
CA GLN A 575 -20.14 9.69 3.79
C GLN A 575 -21.20 10.01 2.73
N LEU A 576 -22.48 9.78 3.04
CA LEU A 576 -23.59 10.10 2.15
C LEU A 576 -23.73 11.62 1.95
N SER A 577 -23.58 12.42 3.00
CA SER A 577 -23.61 13.89 2.90
C SER A 577 -22.48 14.39 1.99
N ASN A 578 -21.27 13.87 2.14
CA ASN A 578 -20.14 14.21 1.27
C ASN A 578 -20.39 13.79 -0.20
N SER A 579 -20.97 12.61 -0.41
CA SER A 579 -21.33 12.14 -1.77
C SER A 579 -22.37 13.06 -2.41
N LEU A 580 -23.43 13.40 -1.69
CA LEU A 580 -24.47 14.33 -2.18
C LEU A 580 -23.91 15.73 -2.44
N ALA A 581 -23.02 16.23 -1.57
CA ALA A 581 -22.36 17.51 -1.76
C ALA A 581 -21.51 17.51 -3.05
N ASN A 582 -20.77 16.45 -3.30
CA ASN A 582 -20.00 16.27 -4.53
C ASN A 582 -20.90 16.19 -5.78
N ASP A 583 -22.01 15.46 -5.71
CA ASP A 583 -22.98 15.38 -6.80
C ASP A 583 -23.58 16.75 -7.13
N LEU A 584 -23.95 17.51 -6.11
CA LEU A 584 -24.44 18.90 -6.30
C LEU A 584 -23.40 19.80 -6.93
N LEU A 585 -22.13 19.69 -6.52
CA LEU A 585 -21.04 20.45 -7.14
C LEU A 585 -20.83 20.05 -8.60
N ASN A 586 -20.93 18.77 -8.92
CA ASN A 586 -20.85 18.27 -10.29
C ASN A 586 -22.03 18.78 -11.14
N PHE A 587 -23.26 18.74 -10.61
CA PHE A 587 -24.44 19.29 -11.28
C PHE A 587 -24.31 20.80 -11.50
N TYR A 588 -23.83 21.53 -10.50
CA TYR A 588 -23.58 22.97 -10.64
C TYR A 588 -22.53 23.24 -11.72
N ALA A 589 -21.39 22.53 -11.68
CA ALA A 589 -20.34 22.67 -12.67
C ALA A 589 -20.84 22.38 -14.10
N THR A 590 -21.60 21.29 -14.27
CA THR A 590 -22.21 20.91 -15.56
C THR A 590 -23.21 21.94 -16.05
N ALA A 591 -24.03 22.52 -15.16
CA ALA A 591 -24.97 23.57 -15.51
C ALA A 591 -24.24 24.82 -16.00
N VAL A 592 -23.21 25.26 -15.27
CA VAL A 592 -22.39 26.43 -15.68
C VAL A 592 -21.65 26.15 -16.99
N GLU A 593 -21.08 24.94 -17.17
CA GLU A 593 -20.43 24.54 -18.42
C GLU A 593 -21.39 24.60 -19.60
N SER A 594 -22.62 24.08 -19.43
CA SER A 594 -23.66 24.10 -20.47
C SER A 594 -24.09 25.50 -20.85
N GLU A 595 -24.20 26.41 -19.87
CA GLU A 595 -24.59 27.82 -20.11
C GLU A 595 -23.45 28.67 -20.66
N ALA A 596 -22.23 28.42 -20.20
CA ALA A 596 -21.06 29.23 -20.58
C ALA A 596 -20.44 28.78 -21.91
N GLY A 597 -20.63 27.50 -22.25
CA GLY A 597 -19.96 26.83 -23.36
C GLY A 597 -18.56 26.31 -22.96
N LEU A 598 -18.26 25.13 -23.41
CA LEU A 598 -16.93 24.50 -23.30
C LEU A 598 -16.21 24.60 -24.64
N ASP A 599 -15.05 25.24 -24.65
CA ASP A 599 -14.11 25.27 -25.79
C ASP A 599 -12.87 24.48 -25.44
N LEU A 600 -12.57 23.42 -26.21
CA LEU A 600 -11.40 22.54 -25.98
C LEU A 600 -10.52 22.48 -27.23
N ASP A 601 -9.24 22.77 -27.06
CA ASP A 601 -8.21 22.59 -28.09
C ASP A 601 -7.57 21.22 -27.97
N SER A 602 -8.15 20.23 -28.66
CA SER A 602 -7.66 18.84 -28.66
C SER A 602 -6.23 18.71 -29.18
N GLN A 603 -5.77 19.62 -30.05
CA GLN A 603 -4.40 19.61 -30.57
C GLN A 603 -3.43 20.03 -29.45
N THR A 604 -3.76 21.09 -28.74
CA THR A 604 -2.95 21.54 -27.59
C THR A 604 -2.96 20.52 -26.46
N VAL A 605 -4.09 19.85 -26.14
CA VAL A 605 -4.15 18.74 -25.19
C VAL A 605 -3.18 17.63 -25.57
N THR A 606 -3.23 17.18 -26.84
CA THR A 606 -2.34 16.13 -27.35
C THR A 606 -0.86 16.56 -27.33
N ALA A 607 -0.57 17.82 -27.65
CA ALA A 607 0.79 18.35 -27.63
C ALA A 607 1.38 18.36 -26.22
N VAL A 608 0.59 18.73 -25.20
CA VAL A 608 1.03 18.68 -23.78
C VAL A 608 1.32 17.23 -23.35
N GLN A 609 0.43 16.30 -23.67
CA GLN A 609 0.60 14.88 -23.34
C GLN A 609 1.85 14.27 -23.99
N SER A 610 2.16 14.65 -25.23
CA SER A 610 3.35 14.13 -25.93
C SER A 610 4.69 14.67 -25.39
N GLN A 611 4.68 15.77 -24.66
CA GLN A 611 5.88 16.32 -23.98
C GLN A 611 6.15 15.67 -22.60
N MET A 612 5.27 14.78 -22.16
CA MET A 612 5.37 14.09 -20.86
C MET A 612 5.82 12.63 -20.97
N GLN A 613 6.54 12.31 -22.04
CA GLN A 613 7.12 10.97 -22.26
C GLN A 613 8.39 10.79 -21.45
#